data_16b9cb4ef8a4cfe0a13477c0d7016d6f
#
_entry.id   16b9cb4ef8a4cfe0a13477c0d7016d6f
#
_cell.length_a   1.000
_cell.length_b   1.000
_cell.length_c   1.000
_cell.angle_alpha   90.00
_cell.angle_beta   90.00
_cell.angle_gamma   90.00
#
_symmetry.space_group_name_H-M   'P 1'
#
loop_
_entity.id
_entity.type
_entity.pdbx_description
1 polymer ?
#
loop_
_entity_poly.entity_id
_entity_poly.type
_entity_poly.pdbx_seq_one_letter_code
_entity_poly.pdbx_strand_id
1 'polypeptide(L)'
;MNPSMLAKLEQLAARHKEISVLLATPEIINDNDCFRALSVEYAQLEPVAAGFWSYRCTLNDLDAARDMATDSDPNLRALAQDELRDAEARRAKQERALQLLLLPRDPRDTGNL
;
A
#
# COMPACT_ATOMS: atom_id res chain seq x y z
N MET A 1 7.42 -10.68 -0.18
CA MET A 1 7.60 -9.59 -1.17
C MET A 1 9.06 -9.26 -1.32
N ASN A 2 9.47 -8.92 -2.52
CA ASN A 2 10.85 -8.56 -2.85
C ASN A 2 11.26 -7.28 -2.09
N PRO A 3 12.47 -7.26 -1.45
CA PRO A 3 12.91 -6.04 -0.74
C PRO A 3 12.97 -4.79 -1.61
N SER A 4 13.32 -4.93 -2.88
CA SER A 4 13.35 -3.79 -3.81
C SER A 4 11.96 -3.21 -4.01
N MET A 5 10.97 -4.05 -4.14
CA MET A 5 9.57 -3.61 -4.26
C MET A 5 9.10 -2.94 -2.99
N LEU A 6 9.46 -3.50 -1.84
CA LEU A 6 9.07 -2.93 -0.56
C LEU A 6 9.66 -1.52 -0.39
N ALA A 7 10.93 -1.36 -0.73
CA ALA A 7 11.59 -0.05 -0.68
C ALA A 7 10.91 0.94 -1.62
N LYS A 8 10.52 0.50 -2.82
CA LYS A 8 9.83 1.35 -3.78
C LYS A 8 8.47 1.79 -3.23
N LEU A 9 7.72 0.87 -2.64
CA LEU A 9 6.42 1.18 -2.05
C LEU A 9 6.56 2.18 -0.90
N GLU A 10 7.59 2.02 -0.07
CA GLU A 10 7.84 2.95 1.02
C GLU A 10 8.15 4.35 0.50
N GLN A 11 8.95 4.45 -0.56
CA GLN A 11 9.27 5.73 -1.19
C GLN A 11 8.02 6.41 -1.74
N LEU A 12 7.17 5.65 -2.43
CA LEU A 12 5.96 6.19 -3.03
C LEU A 12 4.96 6.63 -1.95
N ALA A 13 4.82 5.86 -0.88
CA ALA A 13 3.95 6.23 0.23
C ALA A 13 4.46 7.48 0.94
N ALA A 14 5.77 7.60 1.13
CA ALA A 14 6.38 8.78 1.72
C ALA A 14 6.17 10.02 0.83
N ARG A 15 6.29 9.86 -0.48
CA ARG A 15 6.04 10.95 -1.42
C ARG A 15 4.57 11.39 -1.38
N HIS A 16 3.65 10.45 -1.31
CA HIS A 16 2.23 10.74 -1.18
C HIS A 16 1.96 11.61 0.06
N LYS A 17 2.55 11.23 1.19
CA LYS A 17 2.40 11.97 2.43
C LYS A 17 3.01 13.38 2.33
N GLU A 18 4.18 13.48 1.72
CA GLU A 18 4.84 14.76 1.49
C GLU A 18 3.98 15.70 0.68
N ILE A 19 3.39 15.19 -0.40
CA ILE A 19 2.51 15.98 -1.25
C ILE A 19 1.28 16.45 -0.49
N SER A 20 0.72 15.60 0.38
CA SER A 20 -0.45 16.00 1.16
C SER A 20 -0.15 17.21 2.04
N VAL A 21 1.07 17.28 2.59
CA VAL A 21 1.52 18.44 3.37
C VAL A 21 1.71 19.66 2.47
N LEU A 22 2.33 19.47 1.31
CA LEU A 22 2.58 20.56 0.35
C LEU A 22 1.27 21.16 -0.14
N LEU A 23 0.26 20.33 -0.41
CA LEU A 23 -1.04 20.81 -0.88
C LEU A 23 -1.77 21.65 0.18
N ALA A 24 -1.38 21.55 1.44
CA ALA A 24 -1.93 22.36 2.53
C ALA A 24 -1.08 23.62 2.80
N THR A 25 0.02 23.79 2.10
CA THR A 25 0.95 24.92 2.29
C THR A 25 0.48 26.14 1.48
N PRO A 26 0.36 27.34 2.11
CA PRO A 26 -0.15 28.50 1.40
C PRO A 26 0.64 28.88 0.14
N GLU A 27 1.97 28.78 0.17
CA GLU A 27 2.80 29.09 -1.00
C GLU A 27 2.46 28.21 -2.19
N ILE A 28 2.13 26.95 -1.93
CA ILE A 28 1.74 26.02 -2.99
C ILE A 28 0.32 26.30 -3.47
N ILE A 29 -0.58 26.57 -2.54
CA ILE A 29 -1.99 26.87 -2.87
C ILE A 29 -2.06 28.10 -3.77
N ASN A 30 -1.22 29.09 -3.54
CA ASN A 30 -1.20 30.32 -4.31
C ASN A 30 -0.50 30.20 -5.67
N ASP A 31 0.19 29.08 -5.89
CA ASP A 31 0.85 28.79 -7.18
C ASP A 31 0.01 27.77 -7.93
N ASN A 32 -0.81 28.23 -8.85
CA ASN A 32 -1.77 27.37 -9.56
C ASN A 32 -1.10 26.21 -10.29
N ASP A 33 0.02 26.50 -10.96
CA ASP A 33 0.71 25.45 -11.74
C ASP A 33 1.29 24.38 -10.83
N CYS A 34 1.93 24.80 -9.76
CA CYS A 34 2.51 23.89 -8.79
C CYS A 34 1.43 23.06 -8.08
N PHE A 35 0.36 23.73 -7.65
CA PHE A 35 -0.76 23.05 -6.98
C PHE A 35 -1.38 22.00 -7.90
N ARG A 36 -1.58 22.34 -9.16
CA ARG A 36 -2.17 21.40 -10.13
C ARG A 36 -1.26 20.19 -10.36
N ALA A 37 0.03 20.42 -10.57
CA ALA A 37 0.98 19.34 -10.81
C ALA A 37 1.05 18.39 -9.61
N LEU A 38 1.09 18.94 -8.40
CA LEU A 38 1.13 18.12 -7.18
C LEU A 38 -0.19 17.38 -6.97
N SER A 39 -1.32 17.98 -7.30
CA SER A 39 -2.62 17.32 -7.19
C SER A 39 -2.72 16.11 -8.11
N VAL A 40 -2.19 16.22 -9.33
CA VAL A 40 -2.16 15.09 -10.26
C VAL A 40 -1.27 13.98 -9.73
N GLU A 41 -0.08 14.32 -9.24
CA GLU A 41 0.83 13.33 -8.66
C GLU A 41 0.21 12.66 -7.44
N TYR A 42 -0.45 13.43 -6.59
CA TYR A 42 -1.14 12.91 -5.41
C TYR A 42 -2.19 11.86 -5.80
N ALA A 43 -3.01 12.18 -6.80
CA ALA A 43 -4.04 11.27 -7.28
C ALA A 43 -3.45 9.99 -7.87
N GLN A 44 -2.31 10.10 -8.56
CA GLN A 44 -1.64 8.93 -9.12
C GLN A 44 -1.05 8.02 -8.05
N LEU A 45 -0.59 8.59 -6.94
CA LEU A 45 0.01 7.83 -5.85
C LEU A 45 -1.02 7.26 -4.87
N GLU A 46 -2.25 7.75 -4.90
CA GLU A 46 -3.30 7.35 -3.95
C GLU A 46 -3.52 5.84 -3.91
N PRO A 47 -3.71 5.13 -5.05
CA PRO A 47 -3.91 3.68 -5.00
C PRO A 47 -2.73 2.93 -4.39
N VAL A 48 -1.50 3.40 -4.67
CA VAL A 48 -0.30 2.76 -4.13
C VAL A 48 -0.22 2.97 -2.63
N ALA A 49 -0.45 4.19 -2.16
CA ALA A 49 -0.38 4.50 -0.74
C ALA A 49 -1.45 3.75 0.05
N ALA A 50 -2.68 3.73 -0.46
CA ALA A 50 -3.78 3.02 0.18
C ALA A 50 -3.54 1.51 0.19
N GLY A 51 -3.09 0.95 -0.93
CA GLY A 51 -2.78 -0.47 -1.04
C GLY A 51 -1.66 -0.89 -0.12
N PHE A 52 -0.61 -0.08 -0.03
CA PHE A 52 0.52 -0.37 0.85
C PHE A 52 0.12 -0.31 2.32
N TRP A 53 -0.71 0.67 2.70
CA TRP A 53 -1.21 0.77 4.05
C TRP A 53 -2.03 -0.47 4.43
N SER A 54 -2.93 -0.92 3.55
CA SER A 54 -3.73 -2.13 3.76
C SER A 54 -2.84 -3.36 3.89
N TYR A 55 -1.79 -3.45 3.06
CA TYR A 55 -0.84 -4.54 3.11
C TYR A 55 -0.12 -4.60 4.46
N ARG A 56 0.30 -3.45 4.97
CA ARG A 56 0.97 -3.39 6.28
C ARG A 56 0.04 -3.83 7.40
N CYS A 57 -1.24 -3.46 7.33
CA CYS A 57 -2.23 -3.93 8.29
C CYS A 57 -2.37 -5.44 8.26
N THR A 58 -2.36 -6.04 7.06
CA THR A 58 -2.40 -7.48 6.91
C THR A 58 -1.17 -8.16 7.52
N LEU A 59 0.02 -7.58 7.36
CA LEU A 59 1.23 -8.09 7.99
C LEU A 59 1.13 -8.08 9.51
N ASN A 60 0.54 -7.02 10.08
CA ASN A 60 0.31 -6.95 11.52
C ASN A 60 -0.69 -8.02 11.97
N ASP A 61 -1.74 -8.25 11.18
CA ASP A 61 -2.71 -9.30 11.46
C ASP A 61 -2.06 -10.68 11.45
N LEU A 62 -1.14 -10.92 10.51
CA LEU A 62 -0.38 -12.17 10.44
C LEU A 62 0.46 -12.39 11.68
N ASP A 63 1.17 -11.35 12.14
CA ASP A 63 1.99 -11.44 13.33
C ASP A 63 1.14 -11.75 14.56
N ALA A 64 0.02 -11.08 14.72
CA ALA A 64 -0.89 -11.31 15.84
C ALA A 64 -1.46 -12.74 15.81
N ALA A 65 -1.82 -13.22 14.61
CA ALA A 65 -2.35 -14.58 14.48
C ALA A 65 -1.29 -15.63 14.75
N ARG A 66 -0.04 -15.40 14.35
CA ARG A 66 1.06 -16.30 14.65
C ARG A 66 1.30 -16.43 16.15
N ASP A 67 1.25 -15.31 16.86
CA ASP A 67 1.38 -15.31 18.32
C ASP A 67 0.23 -16.10 18.96
N MET A 68 -1.00 -15.85 18.49
CA MET A 68 -2.17 -16.57 19.00
C MET A 68 -2.11 -18.06 18.71
N ALA A 69 -1.46 -18.44 17.59
CA ALA A 69 -1.33 -19.85 17.21
C ALA A 69 -0.44 -20.65 18.17
N THR A 70 0.32 -19.99 19.01
CA THR A 70 1.16 -20.64 20.03
C THR A 70 0.51 -20.63 21.41
N ASP A 71 -0.74 -20.16 21.53
CA ASP A 71 -1.45 -20.11 22.80
C ASP A 71 -1.71 -21.50 23.34
N SER A 72 -1.77 -21.60 24.66
CA SER A 72 -2.04 -22.86 25.32
C SER A 72 -3.50 -23.34 25.18
N ASP A 73 -4.43 -22.41 24.87
CA ASP A 73 -5.83 -22.73 24.68
C ASP A 73 -6.06 -23.28 23.27
N PRO A 74 -6.55 -24.56 23.16
CA PRO A 74 -6.79 -25.13 21.83
C PRO A 74 -7.79 -24.36 20.97
N ASN A 75 -8.78 -23.72 21.61
CA ASN A 75 -9.78 -22.96 20.89
C ASN A 75 -9.15 -21.71 20.24
N LEU A 76 -8.26 -21.05 20.98
CA LEU A 76 -7.56 -19.88 20.44
C LEU A 76 -6.60 -20.27 19.32
N ARG A 77 -5.91 -21.42 19.47
CA ARG A 77 -5.04 -21.93 18.41
C ARG A 77 -5.82 -22.20 17.12
N ALA A 78 -7.01 -22.81 17.25
CA ALA A 78 -7.84 -23.10 16.08
C ALA A 78 -8.30 -21.82 15.37
N LEU A 79 -8.74 -20.82 16.15
CA LEU A 79 -9.12 -19.53 15.61
C LEU A 79 -7.95 -18.85 14.91
N ALA A 80 -6.76 -18.93 15.52
CA ALA A 80 -5.56 -18.34 14.96
C ALA A 80 -5.17 -18.99 13.63
N GLN A 81 -5.33 -20.29 13.49
CA GLN A 81 -5.02 -20.98 12.25
C GLN A 81 -5.95 -20.56 11.12
N ASP A 82 -7.23 -20.36 11.42
CA ASP A 82 -8.18 -19.84 10.43
C ASP A 82 -7.81 -18.42 10.02
N GLU A 83 -7.47 -17.57 10.99
CA GLU A 83 -7.07 -16.20 10.74
C GLU A 83 -5.77 -16.14 9.94
N LEU A 84 -4.80 -17.01 10.24
CA LEU A 84 -3.55 -17.10 9.48
C LEU A 84 -3.82 -17.41 8.02
N ARG A 85 -4.71 -18.37 7.78
CA ARG A 85 -5.05 -18.78 6.42
C ARG A 85 -5.66 -17.62 5.64
N ASP A 86 -6.63 -16.96 6.26
CA ASP A 86 -7.30 -15.82 5.64
C ASP A 86 -6.34 -14.65 5.39
N ALA A 87 -5.51 -14.34 6.38
CA ALA A 87 -4.55 -13.24 6.27
C ALA A 87 -3.46 -13.53 5.24
N GLU A 88 -3.02 -14.79 5.13
CA GLU A 88 -2.03 -15.16 4.11
C GLU A 88 -2.61 -15.06 2.71
N ALA A 89 -3.86 -15.47 2.52
CA ALA A 89 -4.54 -15.31 1.23
C ALA A 89 -4.69 -13.83 0.87
N ARG A 90 -5.06 -13.01 1.84
CA ARG A 90 -5.17 -11.57 1.67
C ARG A 90 -3.83 -10.95 1.30
N ARG A 91 -2.77 -11.36 2.00
CA ARG A 91 -1.41 -10.88 1.73
C ARG A 91 -0.99 -11.19 0.31
N ALA A 92 -1.19 -12.43 -0.14
CA ALA A 92 -0.79 -12.82 -1.50
C ALA A 92 -1.53 -12.00 -2.55
N LYS A 93 -2.82 -11.77 -2.34
CA LYS A 93 -3.65 -10.98 -3.25
C LYS A 93 -3.18 -9.52 -3.28
N GLN A 94 -2.89 -8.96 -2.11
CA GLN A 94 -2.41 -7.58 -1.99
C GLN A 94 -1.03 -7.40 -2.62
N GLU A 95 -0.14 -8.37 -2.44
CA GLU A 95 1.19 -8.32 -3.08
C GLU A 95 1.07 -8.29 -4.59
N ARG A 96 0.18 -9.12 -5.12
CA ARG A 96 -0.04 -9.15 -6.57
C ARG A 96 -0.59 -7.83 -7.08
N ALA A 97 -1.56 -7.25 -6.36
CA ALA A 97 -2.14 -5.97 -6.73
C ALA A 97 -1.09 -4.86 -6.69
N LEU A 98 -0.23 -4.85 -5.66
CA LEU A 98 0.84 -3.86 -5.55
C LEU A 98 1.88 -4.03 -6.63
N GLN A 99 2.22 -5.27 -7.00
CA GLN A 99 3.14 -5.52 -8.10
C GLN A 99 2.61 -4.92 -9.40
N LEU A 100 1.32 -5.07 -9.66
CA LEU A 100 0.70 -4.51 -10.85
C LEU A 100 0.76 -2.98 -10.85
N LEU A 101 0.56 -2.36 -9.69
CA LEU A 101 0.64 -0.90 -9.57
C LEU A 101 2.05 -0.38 -9.80
N LEU A 102 3.08 -1.18 -9.52
CA LEU A 102 4.47 -0.78 -9.68
C LEU A 102 5.01 -1.02 -11.08
N LEU A 103 4.28 -1.75 -11.92
CA LEU A 103 4.72 -1.99 -13.28
C LEU A 103 4.73 -0.68 -14.07
N PRO A 104 5.79 -0.44 -14.88
CA PRO A 104 5.82 0.74 -15.72
C PRO A 104 4.65 0.71 -16.71
N ARG A 105 3.99 1.83 -16.88
CA ARG A 105 2.96 1.96 -17.87
C ARG A 105 3.60 2.08 -19.25
N ASP A 106 3.19 1.22 -20.16
CA ASP A 106 3.60 1.33 -21.55
C ASP A 106 2.75 2.42 -22.20
N PRO A 107 3.36 3.49 -22.75
CA PRO A 107 2.59 4.55 -23.43
C PRO A 107 1.72 4.01 -24.56
N ARG A 108 2.11 2.91 -25.16
CA ARG A 108 1.34 2.27 -26.23
C ARG A 108 0.00 1.74 -25.73
N ASP A 109 -0.03 1.27 -24.48
CA ASP A 109 -1.26 0.70 -23.92
C ASP A 109 -2.29 1.78 -23.66
N THR A 110 -1.85 3.02 -23.39
CA THR A 110 -2.77 4.11 -23.07
C THR A 110 -3.23 4.86 -24.31
N GLY A 111 -2.44 4.85 -25.38
CA GLY A 111 -2.77 5.61 -26.58
C GLY A 111 -3.37 4.77 -27.68
N ASN A 112 -3.46 3.50 -27.49
CA ASN A 112 -3.81 2.57 -28.54
C ASN A 112 -5.22 2.06 -28.38
N LEU A 113 -6.13 2.90 -28.68
CA LEU A 113 -7.54 2.53 -28.57
C LEU A 113 -8.27 2.69 -29.88
#